data_178db9c4785a6b8c92a3d58517a5c092
#
_entry.id   178db9c4785a6b8c92a3d58517a5c092
#
_cell.length_a   1.000
_cell.length_b   1.000
_cell.length_c   1.000
_cell.angle_alpha   90.00
_cell.angle_beta   90.00
_cell.angle_gamma   90.00
#
_symmetry.space_group_name_H-M   'P 1'
#
loop_
_entity.id
_entity.type
_entity.pdbx_description
1 polymer ?
#
loop_
_entity_poly.entity_id
_entity_poly.type
_entity_poly.pdbx_seq_one_letter_code
_entity_poly.pdbx_strand_id
1 'polypeptide(L)'
;MARQNNHYLGNPHVRGLDDVHDWTKEEILEFKKCKDSAVYFAENYCQVIHVDRGLVPFKLYDYQKEMYDHFDNNRFTIVLACRQSGKSISVVAYLLWYALFNTEKTVGILANKGDTAREMLSRITLMLENIPFFLQPGCKALNKGSIEFANNSRILSAATSGSSIRGKSLNIIYLDEFAFVENATEFYTSTYPVISSGRSTKVIITSTANGIGNMYHKLYEGAVQGTNEFKPFRVDWWDVPGRDEEWKKQTIANTSVLQFEQEFLNCLETNCQ
;
A
#
# COMPACT_ATOMS: atom_id res chain seq x y z
N MET A 1 -33.13 -1.50 -28.71
CA MET A 1 -32.57 -0.95 -27.47
C MET A 1 -31.09 -1.32 -27.44
N ALA A 2 -30.19 -0.34 -27.56
CA ALA A 2 -28.77 -0.59 -27.42
C ALA A 2 -28.53 -1.13 -25.99
N ARG A 3 -27.80 -2.25 -25.86
CA ARG A 3 -27.36 -2.75 -24.56
C ARG A 3 -26.54 -1.61 -23.94
N GLN A 4 -27.05 -1.00 -22.84
CA GLN A 4 -26.27 -0.09 -22.03
C GLN A 4 -24.98 -0.82 -21.64
N ASN A 5 -23.87 -0.20 -21.96
CA ASN A 5 -22.55 -0.78 -21.70
C ASN A 5 -22.26 -0.52 -20.21
N ASN A 6 -22.59 -1.47 -19.33
CA ASN A 6 -22.47 -1.34 -17.87
C ASN A 6 -21.00 -1.31 -17.40
N HIS A 7 -20.06 -1.23 -18.33
CA HIS A 7 -18.63 -1.28 -18.10
C HIS A 7 -17.97 0.09 -18.29
N TYR A 8 -16.96 0.38 -17.50
CA TYR A 8 -16.19 1.61 -17.62
C TYR A 8 -15.45 1.66 -18.97
N LEU A 9 -15.83 2.60 -19.82
CA LEU A 9 -15.25 2.81 -21.18
C LEU A 9 -15.10 1.52 -22.01
N GLY A 10 -15.99 0.55 -21.81
CA GLY A 10 -15.96 -0.74 -22.50
C GLY A 10 -14.99 -1.77 -21.92
N ASN A 11 -14.31 -1.48 -20.80
CA ASN A 11 -13.50 -2.47 -20.09
C ASN A 11 -14.42 -3.46 -19.35
N PRO A 12 -14.48 -4.75 -19.78
CA PRO A 12 -15.42 -5.73 -19.22
C PRO A 12 -15.12 -6.12 -17.77
N HIS A 13 -14.00 -5.69 -17.22
CA HIS A 13 -13.54 -6.01 -15.88
C HIS A 13 -13.77 -4.88 -14.87
N VAL A 14 -14.17 -3.70 -15.35
CA VAL A 14 -14.39 -2.52 -14.49
C VAL A 14 -15.82 -2.05 -14.60
N ARG A 15 -16.48 -1.98 -13.45
CA ARG A 15 -17.87 -1.55 -13.34
C ARG A 15 -18.04 -0.08 -13.73
N GLY A 16 -18.99 0.21 -14.62
CA GLY A 16 -19.37 1.57 -15.01
C GLY A 16 -20.29 2.24 -14.00
N LEU A 17 -20.55 3.55 -14.20
CA LEU A 17 -21.43 4.33 -13.32
C LEU A 17 -22.90 3.94 -13.44
N ASP A 18 -23.35 3.58 -14.66
CA ASP A 18 -24.74 3.32 -14.97
C ASP A 18 -25.14 1.84 -14.75
N ASP A 19 -24.23 1.06 -14.16
CA ASP A 19 -24.52 -0.34 -13.85
C ASP A 19 -25.43 -0.42 -12.62
N VAL A 20 -26.62 -0.96 -12.84
CA VAL A 20 -27.58 -1.28 -11.78
C VAL A 20 -27.39 -2.74 -11.42
N HIS A 21 -26.88 -3.01 -10.24
CA HIS A 21 -26.65 -4.35 -9.73
C HIS A 21 -27.82 -4.81 -8.85
N ASP A 22 -28.45 -5.92 -9.24
CA ASP A 22 -29.48 -6.55 -8.43
C ASP A 22 -28.83 -7.44 -7.36
N TRP A 23 -28.79 -6.94 -6.13
CA TRP A 23 -28.14 -7.58 -5.02
C TRP A 23 -28.85 -8.85 -4.55
N THR A 24 -28.12 -9.95 -4.47
CA THR A 24 -28.56 -11.14 -3.75
C THR A 24 -28.29 -11.01 -2.25
N LYS A 25 -28.97 -11.84 -1.45
CA LYS A 25 -28.72 -11.86 0.01
C LYS A 25 -27.28 -12.29 0.33
N GLU A 26 -26.77 -13.22 -0.44
CA GLU A 26 -25.39 -13.74 -0.32
C GLU A 26 -24.37 -12.64 -0.61
N GLU A 27 -24.55 -11.88 -1.68
CA GLU A 27 -23.67 -10.76 -2.03
C GLU A 27 -23.68 -9.65 -0.97
N ILE A 28 -24.84 -9.34 -0.38
CA ILE A 28 -24.93 -8.38 0.74
C ILE A 28 -24.12 -8.85 1.95
N LEU A 29 -24.21 -10.14 2.29
CA LEU A 29 -23.43 -10.71 3.40
C LEU A 29 -21.93 -10.71 3.10
N GLU A 30 -21.54 -11.07 1.87
CA GLU A 30 -20.13 -11.04 1.45
C GLU A 30 -19.57 -9.61 1.42
N PHE A 31 -20.34 -8.65 0.90
CA PHE A 31 -19.98 -7.24 0.93
C PHE A 31 -19.73 -6.76 2.36
N LYS A 32 -20.59 -7.16 3.29
CA LYS A 32 -20.40 -6.81 4.70
C LYS A 32 -19.12 -7.39 5.29
N LYS A 33 -18.83 -8.67 5.04
CA LYS A 33 -17.57 -9.30 5.49
C LYS A 33 -16.35 -8.58 4.94
N CYS A 34 -16.38 -8.27 3.63
CA CYS A 34 -15.30 -7.53 2.97
C CYS A 34 -15.14 -6.12 3.55
N LYS A 35 -16.25 -5.42 3.82
CA LYS A 35 -16.22 -4.08 4.41
C LYS A 35 -15.66 -4.10 5.83
N ASP A 36 -16.00 -5.11 6.63
CA ASP A 36 -15.62 -5.21 8.03
C ASP A 36 -14.18 -5.72 8.22
N SER A 37 -13.54 -6.27 7.17
CA SER A 37 -12.18 -6.83 7.27
C SER A 37 -11.39 -6.69 5.97
N ALA A 38 -10.32 -5.89 6.02
CA ALA A 38 -9.35 -5.79 4.94
C ALA A 38 -8.64 -7.12 4.66
N VAL A 39 -8.36 -7.91 5.72
CA VAL A 39 -7.77 -9.25 5.62
C VAL A 39 -8.71 -10.16 4.85
N TYR A 40 -9.99 -10.20 5.23
CA TYR A 40 -10.99 -11.02 4.54
C TYR A 40 -11.10 -10.67 3.07
N PHE A 41 -11.19 -9.39 2.74
CA PHE A 41 -11.23 -8.90 1.37
C PHE A 41 -9.99 -9.32 0.58
N ALA A 42 -8.79 -9.07 1.13
CA ALA A 42 -7.54 -9.39 0.45
C ALA A 42 -7.40 -10.89 0.14
N GLU A 43 -7.67 -11.76 1.13
CA GLU A 43 -7.48 -13.21 0.99
C GLU A 43 -8.53 -13.91 0.12
N ASN A 44 -9.74 -13.35 0.02
CA ASN A 44 -10.83 -13.99 -0.74
C ASN A 44 -11.05 -13.39 -2.13
N TYR A 45 -10.67 -12.13 -2.33
CA TYR A 45 -11.00 -11.42 -3.56
C TYR A 45 -9.81 -10.80 -4.29
N CYS A 46 -8.69 -10.48 -3.63
CA CYS A 46 -7.54 -9.94 -4.32
C CYS A 46 -6.72 -11.02 -5.01
N GLN A 47 -6.17 -10.65 -6.16
CA GLN A 47 -5.21 -11.46 -6.91
C GLN A 47 -3.92 -10.67 -7.15
N VAL A 48 -2.81 -11.37 -7.21
CA VAL A 48 -1.48 -10.79 -7.41
C VAL A 48 -0.70 -11.57 -8.45
N ILE A 49 0.26 -10.93 -9.10
CA ILE A 49 1.15 -11.60 -10.05
C ILE A 49 2.30 -12.26 -9.27
N HIS A 50 2.38 -13.57 -9.36
CA HIS A 50 3.53 -14.35 -8.92
C HIS A 50 4.47 -14.59 -10.09
N VAL A 51 5.78 -14.44 -9.88
CA VAL A 51 6.79 -14.51 -10.96
C VAL A 51 6.70 -15.81 -11.75
N ASP A 52 6.51 -16.95 -11.05
CA ASP A 52 6.52 -18.28 -11.70
C ASP A 52 5.11 -18.78 -12.08
N ARG A 53 4.06 -18.26 -11.42
CA ARG A 53 2.70 -18.83 -11.53
C ARG A 53 1.68 -17.88 -12.17
N GLY A 54 2.12 -16.68 -12.55
CA GLY A 54 1.22 -15.66 -13.09
C GLY A 54 0.23 -15.13 -12.06
N LEU A 55 -1.01 -14.92 -12.43
CA LEU A 55 -2.05 -14.39 -11.57
C LEU A 55 -2.52 -15.46 -10.57
N VAL A 56 -2.39 -15.17 -9.27
CA VAL A 56 -2.74 -16.07 -8.17
C VAL A 56 -3.54 -15.35 -7.09
N PRO A 57 -4.38 -16.08 -6.32
CA PRO A 57 -5.04 -15.51 -5.13
C PRO A 57 -4.01 -14.92 -4.16
N PHE A 58 -4.32 -13.76 -3.61
CA PHE A 58 -3.46 -13.11 -2.63
C PHE A 58 -3.69 -13.73 -1.25
N LYS A 59 -2.74 -14.53 -0.78
CA LYS A 59 -2.74 -15.08 0.56
C LYS A 59 -1.76 -14.29 1.42
N LEU A 60 -2.30 -13.64 2.45
CA LEU A 60 -1.52 -12.83 3.37
C LEU A 60 -0.68 -13.72 4.29
N TYR A 61 0.59 -13.34 4.47
CA TYR A 61 1.43 -13.86 5.55
C TYR A 61 0.93 -13.31 6.90
N ASP A 62 1.29 -13.97 8.00
CA ASP A 62 0.79 -13.56 9.32
C ASP A 62 1.21 -12.13 9.68
N TYR A 63 2.46 -11.75 9.44
CA TYR A 63 2.90 -10.36 9.64
C TYR A 63 2.18 -9.33 8.76
N GLN A 64 1.66 -9.73 7.59
CA GLN A 64 0.87 -8.83 6.75
C GLN A 64 -0.54 -8.60 7.33
N LYS A 65 -1.11 -9.62 7.98
CA LYS A 65 -2.38 -9.48 8.74
C LYS A 65 -2.18 -8.56 9.94
N GLU A 66 -1.11 -8.78 10.71
CA GLU A 66 -0.73 -7.91 11.83
C GLU A 66 -0.47 -6.46 11.36
N MET A 67 0.14 -6.29 10.18
CA MET A 67 0.36 -4.98 9.59
C MET A 67 -0.95 -4.26 9.25
N TYR A 68 -2.00 -4.97 8.81
CA TYR A 68 -3.32 -4.38 8.59
C TYR A 68 -3.97 -3.94 9.90
N ASP A 69 -3.93 -4.77 10.94
CA ASP A 69 -4.40 -4.40 12.27
C ASP A 69 -3.62 -3.17 12.80
N HIS A 70 -2.32 -3.13 12.52
CA HIS A 70 -1.49 -1.99 12.89
C HIS A 70 -1.90 -0.71 12.16
N PHE A 71 -2.26 -0.76 10.86
CA PHE A 71 -2.78 0.37 10.10
C PHE A 71 -4.15 0.82 10.61
N ASP A 72 -5.02 -0.10 11.00
CA ASP A 72 -6.35 0.23 11.51
C ASP A 72 -6.28 0.94 12.87
N ASN A 73 -5.41 0.46 13.76
CA ASN A 73 -5.31 0.94 15.13
C ASN A 73 -4.44 2.19 15.30
N ASN A 74 -3.63 2.57 14.31
CA ASN A 74 -2.71 3.68 14.43
C ASN A 74 -2.92 4.72 13.33
N ARG A 75 -2.79 5.98 13.70
CA ARG A 75 -2.86 7.10 12.76
C ARG A 75 -1.56 7.23 11.96
N PHE A 76 -0.43 7.05 12.61
CA PHE A 76 0.89 7.14 12.02
C PHE A 76 1.62 5.82 12.18
N THR A 77 1.96 5.19 11.05
CA THR A 77 2.69 3.91 11.01
C THR A 77 3.96 4.06 10.20
N ILE A 78 5.06 3.52 10.72
CA ILE A 78 6.33 3.42 10.01
C ILE A 78 6.82 1.98 10.01
N VAL A 79 6.98 1.42 8.80
CA VAL A 79 7.30 0.01 8.60
C VAL A 79 8.72 -0.12 8.07
N LEU A 80 9.58 -0.76 8.84
CA LEU A 80 10.91 -1.22 8.41
C LEU A 80 10.79 -2.68 8.01
N ALA A 81 10.93 -2.98 6.73
CA ALA A 81 10.76 -4.34 6.24
C ALA A 81 11.87 -4.73 5.27
N CYS A 82 12.33 -5.96 5.39
CA CYS A 82 13.35 -6.50 4.48
C CYS A 82 12.87 -6.50 3.03
N ARG A 83 13.83 -6.54 2.12
CA ARG A 83 13.54 -6.58 0.68
C ARG A 83 12.71 -7.80 0.30
N GLN A 84 11.80 -7.63 -0.68
CA GLN A 84 10.94 -8.71 -1.19
C GLN A 84 10.08 -9.40 -0.11
N SER A 85 9.71 -8.68 0.95
CA SER A 85 8.76 -9.16 1.97
C SER A 85 7.30 -9.05 1.53
N GLY A 86 6.99 -8.52 0.36
CA GLY A 86 5.61 -8.26 -0.06
C GLY A 86 4.96 -7.05 0.63
N LYS A 87 5.75 -6.16 1.28
CA LYS A 87 5.23 -4.97 1.95
C LYS A 87 4.36 -4.10 1.04
N SER A 88 4.89 -3.71 -0.13
CA SER A 88 4.20 -2.77 -1.03
C SER A 88 2.92 -3.36 -1.60
N ILE A 89 2.91 -4.65 -1.99
CA ILE A 89 1.71 -5.31 -2.52
C ILE A 89 0.61 -5.44 -1.45
N SER A 90 1.01 -5.69 -0.20
CA SER A 90 0.09 -5.74 0.93
C SER A 90 -0.53 -4.36 1.18
N VAL A 91 0.28 -3.30 1.23
CA VAL A 91 -0.23 -1.94 1.42
C VAL A 91 -1.18 -1.53 0.30
N VAL A 92 -0.87 -1.78 -0.97
CA VAL A 92 -1.77 -1.39 -2.07
C VAL A 92 -3.10 -2.13 -2.04
N ALA A 93 -3.15 -3.39 -1.58
CA ALA A 93 -4.41 -4.11 -1.36
C ALA A 93 -5.24 -3.47 -0.23
N TYR A 94 -4.60 -3.07 0.87
CA TYR A 94 -5.24 -2.33 1.95
C TYR A 94 -5.79 -0.97 1.48
N LEU A 95 -5.04 -0.23 0.67
CA LEU A 95 -5.46 1.06 0.13
C LEU A 95 -6.65 0.92 -0.83
N LEU A 96 -6.66 -0.14 -1.64
CA LEU A 96 -7.81 -0.47 -2.49
C LEU A 96 -9.04 -0.76 -1.62
N TRP A 97 -8.93 -1.65 -0.64
CA TRP A 97 -10.00 -1.93 0.31
C TRP A 97 -10.56 -0.66 0.94
N TYR A 98 -9.66 0.21 1.43
CA TYR A 98 -10.06 1.46 2.08
C TYR A 98 -10.88 2.36 1.14
N ALA A 99 -10.48 2.48 -0.12
CA ALA A 99 -11.19 3.30 -1.09
C ALA A 99 -12.52 2.69 -1.56
N LEU A 100 -12.61 1.37 -1.65
CA LEU A 100 -13.82 0.67 -2.09
C LEU A 100 -14.94 0.72 -1.04
N PHE A 101 -14.60 0.51 0.23
CA PHE A 101 -15.58 0.31 1.30
C PHE A 101 -15.84 1.54 2.17
N ASN A 102 -15.17 2.66 1.87
CA ASN A 102 -15.44 3.95 2.52
C ASN A 102 -15.85 5.00 1.48
N THR A 103 -16.71 5.93 1.86
CA THR A 103 -17.16 7.01 1.00
C THR A 103 -16.33 8.28 1.21
N GLU A 104 -16.16 9.06 0.12
CA GLU A 104 -15.52 10.39 0.18
C GLU A 104 -14.09 10.36 0.73
N LYS A 105 -13.34 9.30 0.43
CA LYS A 105 -11.96 9.14 0.88
C LYS A 105 -10.96 9.41 -0.24
N THR A 106 -9.93 10.17 0.06
CA THR A 106 -8.80 10.40 -0.84
C THR A 106 -7.54 9.73 -0.29
N VAL A 107 -6.98 8.84 -1.08
CA VAL A 107 -5.71 8.14 -0.80
C VAL A 107 -4.63 8.69 -1.72
N GLY A 108 -3.50 9.10 -1.15
CA GLY A 108 -2.31 9.51 -1.90
C GLY A 108 -1.20 8.47 -1.78
N ILE A 109 -0.76 7.93 -2.92
CA ILE A 109 0.40 7.04 -3.04
C ILE A 109 1.57 7.87 -3.55
N LEU A 110 2.64 7.91 -2.78
CA LEU A 110 3.83 8.70 -3.06
C LEU A 110 5.06 7.79 -3.03
N ALA A 111 5.86 7.83 -4.06
CA ALA A 111 7.10 7.10 -4.16
C ALA A 111 8.23 8.00 -4.64
N ASN A 112 9.48 7.58 -4.45
CA ASN A 112 10.66 8.33 -4.87
C ASN A 112 10.57 8.80 -6.34
N LYS A 113 10.09 7.92 -7.23
CA LYS A 113 9.89 8.22 -8.67
C LYS A 113 8.43 8.09 -9.05
N GLY A 114 7.99 8.94 -10.00
CA GLY A 114 6.62 8.88 -10.53
C GLY A 114 6.27 7.53 -11.17
N ASP A 115 7.25 6.88 -11.81
CA ASP A 115 7.06 5.55 -12.40
C ASP A 115 6.77 4.49 -11.33
N THR A 116 7.46 4.53 -10.20
CA THR A 116 7.22 3.62 -9.06
C THR A 116 5.81 3.84 -8.49
N ALA A 117 5.38 5.10 -8.33
CA ALA A 117 4.03 5.38 -7.87
C ALA A 117 2.94 4.90 -8.86
N ARG A 118 3.19 5.06 -10.17
CA ARG A 118 2.30 4.53 -11.23
C ARG A 118 2.25 3.01 -11.24
N GLU A 119 3.38 2.33 -11.01
CA GLU A 119 3.43 0.89 -10.89
C GLU A 119 2.55 0.37 -9.74
N MET A 120 2.55 1.04 -8.59
CA MET A 120 1.63 0.71 -7.49
C MET A 120 0.18 0.88 -7.87
N LEU A 121 -0.16 1.98 -8.57
CA LEU A 121 -1.51 2.20 -9.06
C LEU A 121 -1.93 1.15 -10.09
N SER A 122 -0.99 0.69 -10.94
CA SER A 122 -1.22 -0.41 -11.89
C SER A 122 -1.55 -1.73 -11.17
N ARG A 123 -0.88 -2.02 -10.04
CA ARG A 123 -1.21 -3.19 -9.20
C ARG A 123 -2.60 -3.08 -8.58
N ILE A 124 -2.99 -1.89 -8.13
CA ILE A 124 -4.36 -1.63 -7.65
C ILE A 124 -5.37 -1.83 -8.78
N THR A 125 -5.09 -1.34 -9.99
CA THR A 125 -5.95 -1.54 -11.16
C THR A 125 -6.11 -3.02 -11.48
N LEU A 126 -5.02 -3.78 -11.47
CA LEU A 126 -5.08 -5.23 -11.68
C LEU A 126 -5.96 -5.92 -10.62
N MET A 127 -5.83 -5.56 -9.35
CA MET A 127 -6.69 -6.11 -8.31
C MET A 127 -8.15 -5.73 -8.55
N LEU A 128 -8.44 -4.46 -8.87
CA LEU A 128 -9.78 -3.96 -9.17
C LEU A 128 -10.43 -4.73 -10.32
N GLU A 129 -9.70 -5.00 -11.38
CA GLU A 129 -10.17 -5.73 -12.56
C GLU A 129 -10.47 -7.21 -12.27
N ASN A 130 -9.98 -7.75 -11.16
CA ASN A 130 -10.16 -9.16 -10.80
C ASN A 130 -11.12 -9.39 -9.63
N ILE A 131 -11.71 -8.34 -9.06
CA ILE A 131 -12.76 -8.51 -8.05
C ILE A 131 -14.16 -8.47 -8.67
N PRO A 132 -15.16 -9.18 -8.09
CA PRO A 132 -16.54 -9.18 -8.58
C PRO A 132 -17.17 -7.79 -8.60
N PHE A 133 -18.08 -7.54 -9.53
CA PHE A 133 -18.76 -6.25 -9.69
C PHE A 133 -19.53 -5.79 -8.46
N PHE A 134 -20.12 -6.71 -7.70
CA PHE A 134 -20.82 -6.34 -6.47
C PHE A 134 -19.90 -5.71 -5.40
N LEU A 135 -18.59 -5.95 -5.48
CA LEU A 135 -17.60 -5.30 -4.62
C LEU A 135 -17.02 -4.00 -5.21
N GLN A 136 -17.25 -3.75 -6.51
CA GLN A 136 -16.77 -2.54 -7.16
C GLN A 136 -17.81 -1.42 -7.07
N PRO A 137 -17.50 -0.26 -6.47
CA PRO A 137 -18.23 0.96 -6.79
C PRO A 137 -18.05 1.28 -8.28
N GLY A 138 -19.05 1.87 -8.94
CA GLY A 138 -18.88 2.30 -10.32
C GLY A 138 -17.63 3.19 -10.47
N CYS A 139 -16.92 3.04 -11.58
CA CYS A 139 -15.70 3.81 -11.85
C CYS A 139 -16.04 5.13 -12.57
N LYS A 140 -15.58 6.28 -12.04
CA LYS A 140 -15.69 7.60 -12.68
C LYS A 140 -14.50 7.91 -13.58
N ALA A 141 -13.29 7.56 -13.10
CA ALA A 141 -12.06 7.75 -13.83
C ALA A 141 -11.06 6.65 -13.49
N LEU A 142 -10.38 6.16 -14.50
CA LEU A 142 -9.30 5.18 -14.38
C LEU A 142 -8.20 5.57 -15.37
N ASN A 143 -7.07 6.04 -14.86
CA ASN A 143 -5.93 6.43 -15.68
C ASN A 143 -4.61 6.13 -14.96
N LYS A 144 -3.47 6.43 -15.60
CA LYS A 144 -2.13 6.14 -15.06
C LYS A 144 -1.78 6.88 -13.77
N GLY A 145 -2.54 7.90 -13.38
CA GLY A 145 -2.25 8.75 -12.20
C GLY A 145 -3.34 8.69 -11.14
N SER A 146 -4.55 8.21 -11.48
CA SER A 146 -5.67 8.19 -10.53
C SER A 146 -6.73 7.17 -10.86
N ILE A 147 -7.43 6.74 -9.82
CA ILE A 147 -8.69 5.99 -9.89
C ILE A 147 -9.72 6.77 -9.07
N GLU A 148 -10.89 7.03 -9.68
CA GLU A 148 -12.02 7.69 -8.99
C GLU A 148 -13.26 6.83 -9.07
N PHE A 149 -13.95 6.67 -7.95
CA PHE A 149 -15.11 5.79 -7.78
C PHE A 149 -16.43 6.56 -7.58
N ALA A 150 -17.55 5.91 -7.83
CA ALA A 150 -18.89 6.46 -7.65
C ALA A 150 -19.21 6.81 -6.18
N ASN A 151 -18.57 6.14 -5.21
CA ASN A 151 -18.66 6.47 -3.79
C ASN A 151 -17.88 7.74 -3.40
N ASN A 152 -17.40 8.52 -4.39
CA ASN A 152 -16.59 9.72 -4.25
C ASN A 152 -15.21 9.49 -3.62
N SER A 153 -14.78 8.25 -3.45
CA SER A 153 -13.43 7.94 -3.05
C SER A 153 -12.50 7.92 -4.26
N ARG A 154 -11.24 8.25 -4.04
CA ARG A 154 -10.21 8.27 -5.09
C ARG A 154 -8.84 7.87 -4.58
N ILE A 155 -8.05 7.28 -5.47
CA ILE A 155 -6.65 6.94 -5.23
C ILE A 155 -5.81 7.73 -6.23
N LEU A 156 -4.82 8.46 -5.75
CA LEU A 156 -3.92 9.29 -6.54
C LEU A 156 -2.49 8.76 -6.41
N SER A 157 -1.73 8.76 -7.49
CA SER A 157 -0.31 8.42 -7.46
C SER A 157 0.55 9.59 -7.93
N ALA A 158 1.65 9.86 -7.23
CA ALA A 158 2.59 10.92 -7.59
C ALA A 158 4.01 10.61 -7.09
N ALA A 159 5.01 11.30 -7.66
CA ALA A 159 6.33 11.34 -7.07
C ALA A 159 6.33 12.16 -5.77
N THR A 160 7.25 11.85 -4.83
CA THR A 160 7.50 12.64 -3.64
C THR A 160 8.16 13.97 -4.01
N SER A 161 7.34 14.98 -4.26
CA SER A 161 7.80 16.35 -4.51
C SER A 161 7.02 17.32 -3.62
N GLY A 162 7.63 18.44 -3.25
CA GLY A 162 7.02 19.43 -2.35
C GLY A 162 5.68 20.01 -2.85
N SER A 163 5.30 19.80 -4.12
CA SER A 163 4.04 20.26 -4.70
C SER A 163 3.00 19.16 -4.92
N SER A 164 3.39 17.87 -4.82
CA SER A 164 2.56 16.75 -5.27
C SER A 164 1.24 16.58 -4.51
N ILE A 165 1.21 16.94 -3.23
CA ILE A 165 0.01 16.84 -2.38
C ILE A 165 -0.43 18.16 -1.75
N ARG A 166 0.26 19.27 -2.02
CA ARG A 166 -0.17 20.59 -1.52
C ARG A 166 -1.58 20.90 -2.01
N GLY A 167 -2.42 21.42 -1.11
CA GLY A 167 -3.81 21.78 -1.42
C GLY A 167 -4.76 20.60 -1.60
N LYS A 168 -4.32 19.36 -1.37
CA LYS A 168 -5.19 18.19 -1.40
C LYS A 168 -5.57 17.76 0.01
N SER A 169 -6.86 17.50 0.22
CA SER A 169 -7.33 16.85 1.45
C SER A 169 -7.17 15.33 1.30
N LEU A 170 -6.26 14.74 2.07
CA LEU A 170 -5.97 13.32 2.02
C LEU A 170 -6.40 12.64 3.32
N ASN A 171 -7.00 11.47 3.20
CA ASN A 171 -7.39 10.62 4.32
C ASN A 171 -6.31 9.60 4.66
N ILE A 172 -5.60 9.10 3.63
CA ILE A 172 -4.39 8.29 3.79
C ILE A 172 -3.30 8.86 2.90
N ILE A 173 -2.09 8.96 3.46
CA ILE A 173 -0.85 9.24 2.74
C ILE A 173 0.04 8.02 2.88
N TYR A 174 0.36 7.38 1.77
CA TYR A 174 1.29 6.28 1.71
C TYR A 174 2.61 6.73 1.08
N LEU A 175 3.70 6.58 1.80
CA LEU A 175 5.06 6.86 1.35
C LEU A 175 5.82 5.55 1.20
N ASP A 176 6.10 5.14 -0.03
CA ASP A 176 6.84 3.92 -0.31
C ASP A 176 8.33 4.20 -0.54
N GLU A 177 9.16 3.30 -0.03
CA GLU A 177 10.63 3.38 -0.09
C GLU A 177 11.17 4.75 0.35
N PHE A 178 10.61 5.26 1.48
CA PHE A 178 10.87 6.64 1.93
C PHE A 178 12.33 6.90 2.31
N ALA A 179 13.08 5.87 2.72
CA ALA A 179 14.52 6.00 3.00
C ALA A 179 15.35 6.39 1.78
N PHE A 180 14.82 6.18 0.55
CA PHE A 180 15.49 6.48 -0.72
C PHE A 180 15.00 7.78 -1.37
N VAL A 181 14.13 8.51 -0.71
CA VAL A 181 13.62 9.79 -1.23
C VAL A 181 14.68 10.87 -1.11
N GLU A 182 15.09 11.42 -2.25
CA GLU A 182 15.94 12.62 -2.27
C GLU A 182 15.19 13.81 -1.65
N ASN A 183 15.86 14.66 -0.89
CA ASN A 183 15.26 15.80 -0.20
C ASN A 183 14.06 15.44 0.70
N ALA A 184 14.06 14.23 1.28
CA ALA A 184 12.97 13.73 2.12
C ALA A 184 12.61 14.66 3.28
N THR A 185 13.59 15.36 3.86
CA THR A 185 13.38 16.34 4.93
C THR A 185 12.54 17.54 4.46
N GLU A 186 12.88 18.12 3.31
CA GLU A 186 12.13 19.24 2.74
C GLU A 186 10.71 18.79 2.34
N PHE A 187 10.60 17.64 1.69
CA PHE A 187 9.31 17.05 1.35
C PHE A 187 8.44 16.85 2.59
N TYR A 188 8.96 16.20 3.64
CA TYR A 188 8.22 15.91 4.86
C TYR A 188 7.77 17.19 5.55
N THR A 189 8.67 18.16 5.70
CA THR A 189 8.37 19.46 6.33
C THR A 189 7.28 20.22 5.56
N SER A 190 7.35 20.21 4.22
CA SER A 190 6.34 20.87 3.37
C SER A 190 5.00 20.14 3.33
N THR A 191 4.98 18.84 3.61
CA THR A 191 3.81 17.97 3.59
C THR A 191 3.13 17.90 4.96
N TYR A 192 3.88 18.08 6.03
CA TYR A 192 3.37 17.96 7.40
C TYR A 192 2.14 18.84 7.70
N PRO A 193 2.00 20.07 7.18
CA PRO A 193 0.76 20.84 7.35
C PRO A 193 -0.47 20.15 6.77
N VAL A 194 -0.34 19.40 5.66
CA VAL A 194 -1.45 18.61 5.09
C VAL A 194 -1.82 17.46 6.02
N ILE A 195 -0.81 16.81 6.60
CA ILE A 195 -0.98 15.71 7.56
C ILE A 195 -1.64 16.23 8.85
N SER A 196 -1.17 17.34 9.37
CA SER A 196 -1.62 17.92 10.65
C SER A 196 -2.98 18.61 10.57
N SER A 197 -3.41 19.05 9.38
CA SER A 197 -4.70 19.73 9.18
C SER A 197 -5.91 18.84 9.45
N GLY A 198 -5.77 17.52 9.25
CA GLY A 198 -6.82 16.54 9.48
C GLY A 198 -6.56 15.72 10.76
N ARG A 199 -7.53 15.66 11.68
CA ARG A 199 -7.41 14.81 12.89
C ARG A 199 -7.43 13.31 12.60
N SER A 200 -7.95 12.90 11.44
CA SER A 200 -8.13 11.49 11.03
C SER A 200 -7.23 11.08 9.86
N THR A 201 -6.39 11.96 9.34
CA THR A 201 -5.46 11.62 8.24
C THR A 201 -4.46 10.59 8.74
N LYS A 202 -4.41 9.43 8.08
CA LYS A 202 -3.43 8.37 8.36
C LYS A 202 -2.18 8.57 7.50
N VAL A 203 -1.03 8.26 8.07
CA VAL A 203 0.25 8.22 7.35
C VAL A 203 0.86 6.84 7.50
N ILE A 204 1.13 6.20 6.37
CA ILE A 204 1.79 4.91 6.28
C ILE A 204 3.11 5.13 5.55
N ILE A 205 4.22 4.86 6.21
CA ILE A 205 5.56 4.94 5.63
C ILE A 205 6.15 3.54 5.59
N THR A 206 6.64 3.11 4.44
CA THR A 206 7.36 1.83 4.33
C THR A 206 8.71 2.05 3.69
N SER A 207 9.72 1.31 4.14
CA SER A 207 11.02 1.25 3.48
C SER A 207 11.81 0.01 3.87
N THR A 208 12.81 -0.34 3.08
CA THR A 208 13.99 -1.07 3.53
C THR A 208 14.96 -0.10 4.19
N ALA A 209 15.96 -0.63 4.89
CA ALA A 209 17.03 0.18 5.47
C ALA A 209 17.87 0.86 4.36
N ASN A 210 18.27 2.10 4.59
CA ASN A 210 19.17 2.85 3.69
C ASN A 210 20.14 3.71 4.50
N GLY A 211 20.87 3.09 5.43
CA GLY A 211 21.83 3.77 6.29
C GLY A 211 21.20 4.74 7.30
N ILE A 212 22.07 5.43 8.02
CA ILE A 212 21.70 6.35 9.10
C ILE A 212 21.60 7.82 8.63
N GLY A 213 20.91 8.65 9.42
CA GLY A 213 20.87 10.11 9.25
C GLY A 213 19.86 10.64 8.24
N ASN A 214 19.27 9.81 7.39
CA ASN A 214 18.18 10.23 6.51
C ASN A 214 16.86 10.46 7.29
N MET A 215 15.86 11.06 6.64
CA MET A 215 14.60 11.40 7.31
C MET A 215 13.83 10.17 7.78
N TYR A 216 13.84 9.08 7.01
CA TYR A 216 13.21 7.83 7.41
C TYR A 216 13.82 7.26 8.69
N HIS A 217 15.16 7.20 8.75
CA HIS A 217 15.89 6.75 9.95
C HIS A 217 15.48 7.58 11.18
N LYS A 218 15.47 8.91 11.08
CA LYS A 218 15.08 9.80 12.19
C LYS A 218 13.65 9.54 12.67
N LEU A 219 12.72 9.34 11.73
CA LEU A 219 11.33 9.04 12.07
C LEU A 219 11.20 7.67 12.74
N TYR A 220 11.91 6.65 12.21
CA TYR A 220 11.88 5.29 12.75
C TYR A 220 12.47 5.21 14.15
N GLU A 221 13.66 5.80 14.36
CA GLU A 221 14.31 5.90 15.68
C GLU A 221 13.39 6.63 16.68
N GLY A 222 12.83 7.77 16.28
CA GLY A 222 11.88 8.49 17.13
C GLY A 222 10.62 7.68 17.45
N ALA A 223 10.17 6.83 16.54
CA ALA A 223 9.05 5.91 16.77
C ALA A 223 9.40 4.81 17.79
N VAL A 224 10.58 4.21 17.65
CA VAL A 224 11.09 3.19 18.60
C VAL A 224 11.29 3.78 20.01
N GLN A 225 11.81 4.99 20.09
CA GLN A 225 12.03 5.70 21.35
C GLN A 225 10.77 6.34 21.92
N GLY A 226 9.66 6.37 21.17
CA GLY A 226 8.42 7.02 21.60
C GLY A 226 8.49 8.56 21.63
N THR A 227 9.42 9.16 20.90
CA THR A 227 9.62 10.62 20.83
C THR A 227 8.82 11.31 19.72
N ASN A 228 8.14 10.53 18.87
CA ASN A 228 7.19 11.02 17.87
C ASN A 228 5.89 10.19 17.89
N GLU A 229 4.91 10.56 17.06
CA GLU A 229 3.60 9.92 17.02
C GLU A 229 3.56 8.61 16.21
N PHE A 230 4.63 8.29 15.45
CA PHE A 230 4.68 7.08 14.66
C PHE A 230 4.75 5.83 15.55
N LYS A 231 4.08 4.78 15.08
CA LYS A 231 4.16 3.44 15.66
C LYS A 231 5.01 2.57 14.73
N PRO A 232 6.14 2.04 15.24
CA PRO A 232 7.03 1.23 14.42
C PRO A 232 6.45 -0.17 14.22
N PHE A 233 6.65 -0.69 13.02
CA PHE A 233 6.40 -2.08 12.67
C PHE A 233 7.64 -2.62 11.96
N ARG A 234 8.08 -3.83 12.30
CA ARG A 234 9.29 -4.42 11.73
C ARG A 234 8.99 -5.79 11.14
N VAL A 235 9.56 -6.05 9.96
CA VAL A 235 9.48 -7.35 9.27
C VAL A 235 10.89 -7.76 8.87
N ASP A 236 11.42 -8.77 9.51
CA ASP A 236 12.74 -9.30 9.24
C ASP A 236 12.69 -10.44 8.21
N TRP A 237 13.84 -10.85 7.69
CA TRP A 237 13.89 -11.85 6.63
C TRP A 237 13.34 -13.22 7.05
N TRP A 238 13.49 -13.59 8.31
CA TRP A 238 12.98 -14.85 8.87
C TRP A 238 11.46 -14.86 9.08
N ASP A 239 10.80 -13.72 9.08
CA ASP A 239 9.34 -13.61 9.12
C ASP A 239 8.70 -13.99 7.77
N VAL A 240 9.51 -13.96 6.69
CA VAL A 240 9.03 -14.25 5.34
C VAL A 240 9.05 -15.76 5.08
N PRO A 241 7.90 -16.40 4.83
CA PRO A 241 7.84 -17.83 4.59
C PRO A 241 8.77 -18.32 3.49
N GLY A 242 9.44 -19.44 3.74
CA GLY A 242 10.39 -20.04 2.81
C GLY A 242 11.81 -19.47 2.89
N ARG A 243 12.08 -18.56 3.85
CA ARG A 243 13.43 -18.05 4.13
C ARG A 243 13.94 -18.69 5.42
N ASP A 244 14.96 -19.52 5.27
CA ASP A 244 15.64 -20.23 6.35
C ASP A 244 17.14 -19.93 6.33
N GLU A 245 17.91 -20.56 7.20
CA GLU A 245 19.38 -20.39 7.26
C GLU A 245 20.07 -20.87 5.97
N GLU A 246 19.51 -21.84 5.26
CA GLU A 246 20.05 -22.29 3.98
C GLU A 246 19.82 -21.22 2.89
N TRP A 247 18.62 -20.67 2.82
CA TRP A 247 18.31 -19.52 1.94
C TRP A 247 19.26 -18.34 2.21
N LYS A 248 19.51 -18.03 3.49
CA LYS A 248 20.47 -16.99 3.90
C LYS A 248 21.86 -17.24 3.39
N LYS A 249 22.40 -18.48 3.60
CA LYS A 249 23.72 -18.85 3.11
C LYS A 249 23.84 -18.73 1.60
N GLN A 250 22.82 -19.19 0.86
CA GLN A 250 22.79 -19.10 -0.61
C GLN A 250 22.72 -17.65 -1.06
N THR A 251 21.92 -16.81 -0.39
CA THR A 251 21.81 -15.39 -0.71
C THR A 251 23.14 -14.67 -0.48
N ILE A 252 23.81 -14.91 0.63
CA ILE A 252 25.13 -14.34 0.92
C ILE A 252 26.17 -14.81 -0.11
N ALA A 253 26.17 -16.10 -0.48
CA ALA A 253 27.09 -16.64 -1.46
C ALA A 253 26.92 -16.03 -2.86
N ASN A 254 25.70 -15.66 -3.24
CA ASN A 254 25.38 -15.05 -4.53
C ASN A 254 25.49 -13.50 -4.52
N THR A 255 25.66 -12.88 -3.34
CA THR A 255 25.79 -11.43 -3.19
C THR A 255 27.01 -11.08 -2.34
N SER A 256 26.80 -10.70 -1.10
CA SER A 256 27.84 -10.53 -0.07
C SER A 256 27.18 -10.43 1.28
N VAL A 257 27.95 -10.58 2.37
CA VAL A 257 27.49 -10.36 3.74
C VAL A 257 26.93 -8.94 3.90
N LEU A 258 27.69 -7.94 3.45
CA LEU A 258 27.30 -6.53 3.54
C LEU A 258 25.95 -6.25 2.82
N GLN A 259 25.77 -6.82 1.63
CA GLN A 259 24.53 -6.64 0.89
C GLN A 259 23.35 -7.36 1.55
N PHE A 260 23.60 -8.53 2.14
CA PHE A 260 22.58 -9.24 2.91
C PHE A 260 22.14 -8.42 4.15
N GLU A 261 23.10 -7.86 4.86
CA GLU A 261 22.84 -7.00 6.02
C GLU A 261 22.00 -5.79 5.64
N GLN A 262 22.36 -5.11 4.58
CA GLN A 262 21.61 -3.93 4.11
C GLN A 262 20.18 -4.26 3.67
N GLU A 263 20.00 -5.33 2.90
CA GLU A 263 18.73 -5.61 2.22
C GLU A 263 17.77 -6.48 3.05
N PHE A 264 18.31 -7.30 3.97
CA PHE A 264 17.52 -8.32 4.65
C PHE A 264 17.55 -8.25 6.18
N LEU A 265 18.65 -7.78 6.80
CA LEU A 265 18.72 -7.64 8.26
C LEU A 265 18.10 -6.34 8.80
N ASN A 266 17.54 -5.48 7.91
CA ASN A 266 16.97 -4.20 8.34
C ASN A 266 17.96 -3.37 9.18
N CYS A 267 19.26 -3.50 8.87
CA CYS A 267 20.30 -2.79 9.55
C CYS A 267 20.29 -1.33 9.13
N LEU A 268 19.96 -0.45 10.03
CA LEU A 268 20.02 1.00 9.82
C LEU A 268 21.45 1.52 10.00
N GLU A 269 22.30 0.81 10.72
CA GLU A 269 23.71 1.16 10.96
C GLU A 269 24.64 0.46 9.97
N THR A 270 25.81 1.03 9.71
CA THR A 270 26.82 0.47 8.80
C THR A 270 27.55 -0.75 9.37
N ASN A 271 27.34 -1.09 10.64
CA ASN A 271 27.94 -2.23 11.33
C ASN A 271 26.91 -2.86 12.28
N CYS A 272 25.98 -3.67 11.74
CA CYS A 272 25.19 -4.57 12.57
C CYS A 272 26.00 -5.86 12.77
N GLN A 273 26.68 -6.01 13.87
CA GLN A 273 27.23 -7.26 14.38
C GLN A 273 26.23 -7.96 15.29
#